data_032a498d468a0362967da3a02c551b01
#
_entry.id   032a498d468a0362967da3a02c551b01
#
_cell.length_a   1.000
_cell.length_b   1.000
_cell.length_c   1.000
_cell.angle_alpha   90.00
_cell.angle_beta   90.00
_cell.angle_gamma   90.00
#
_symmetry.space_group_name_H-M   'P 1'
#
loop_
_entity.id
_entity.type
_entity.pdbx_description
1 polymer ?
#
loop_
_entity_poly.entity_id
_entity_poly.type
_entity_poly.pdbx_seq_one_letter_code
_entity_poly.pdbx_strand_id
1 'polypeptide(L)'
;MSLITSISAVIVILIFSGLSIFQLLLALGKPYGKAAYGGKYDVLPDNLRILSCIAILIFMAASLFVAVRAEFLINFPFPDIANIGVWVFALYLSFNTVLNSVSESKLEKKIMTPISFTAAICLFIVALSL
;
A
#
# COMPACT_ATOMS: atom_id res chain seq x y z
N MET A 1 19.12 -10.01 8.72
CA MET A 1 18.34 -9.60 7.52
C MET A 1 19.28 -8.90 6.54
N SER A 2 19.18 -9.17 5.25
CA SER A 2 20.07 -8.57 4.25
C SER A 2 19.78 -7.07 4.10
N LEU A 3 20.78 -6.34 3.63
CA LEU A 3 20.66 -4.90 3.40
C LEU A 3 19.57 -4.58 2.36
N ILE A 4 19.50 -5.38 1.28
CA ILE A 4 18.48 -5.16 0.24
C ILE A 4 17.06 -5.39 0.79
N THR A 5 16.87 -6.37 1.64
CA THR A 5 15.58 -6.62 2.29
C THR A 5 15.21 -5.47 3.23
N SER A 6 16.15 -5.00 4.03
CA SER A 6 15.91 -3.88 4.95
C SER A 6 15.55 -2.60 4.21
N ILE A 7 16.28 -2.29 3.13
CA ILE A 7 15.98 -1.12 2.28
C ILE A 7 14.61 -1.26 1.64
N SER A 8 14.29 -2.43 1.09
CA SER A 8 12.98 -2.69 0.47
C SER A 8 11.84 -2.53 1.48
N ALA A 9 12.04 -3.04 2.69
CA ALA A 9 11.04 -2.89 3.76
C ALA A 9 10.82 -1.43 4.15
N VAL A 10 11.89 -0.64 4.27
CA VAL A 10 11.77 0.79 4.56
C VAL A 10 11.03 1.51 3.43
N ILE A 11 11.37 1.22 2.17
CA ILE A 11 10.72 1.85 1.02
C ILE A 11 9.22 1.56 1.02
N VAL A 12 8.81 0.30 1.21
CA VAL A 12 7.39 -0.03 1.17
C VAL A 12 6.63 0.53 2.36
N ILE A 13 7.23 0.59 3.54
CA ILE A 13 6.62 1.22 4.72
C ILE A 13 6.42 2.72 4.47
N LEU A 14 7.39 3.39 3.86
CA LEU A 14 7.26 4.80 3.49
C LEU A 14 6.15 5.00 2.45
N ILE A 15 6.05 4.11 1.47
CA ILE A 15 4.97 4.16 0.47
C ILE A 15 3.60 3.99 1.15
N PHE A 16 3.45 2.99 2.01
CA PHE A 16 2.19 2.77 2.72
C PHE A 16 1.83 3.92 3.65
N SER A 17 2.82 4.55 4.27
CA SER A 17 2.60 5.75 5.09
C SER A 17 2.10 6.91 4.23
N GLY A 18 2.72 7.14 3.07
CA GLY A 18 2.28 8.17 2.13
C GLY A 18 0.88 7.89 1.59
N LEU A 19 0.58 6.65 1.23
CA LEU A 19 -0.76 6.26 0.78
C LEU A 19 -1.81 6.40 1.88
N SER A 20 -1.44 6.13 3.14
CA SER A 20 -2.33 6.35 4.29
C SER A 20 -2.66 7.82 4.47
N ILE A 21 -1.68 8.71 4.32
CA ILE A 21 -1.90 10.16 4.37
C ILE A 21 -2.81 10.60 3.23
N PHE A 22 -2.59 10.09 2.02
CA PHE A 22 -3.44 10.36 0.88
C PHE A 22 -4.90 9.92 1.13
N GLN A 23 -5.09 8.72 1.66
CA GLN A 23 -6.42 8.21 2.00
C GLN A 23 -7.07 9.05 3.11
N LEU A 24 -6.30 9.53 4.07
CA LEU A 24 -6.82 10.43 5.11
C LEU A 24 -7.33 11.73 4.49
N LEU A 25 -6.58 12.32 3.55
CA LEU A 25 -7.01 13.54 2.86
C LEU A 25 -8.31 13.30 2.09
N LEU A 26 -8.44 12.16 1.40
CA LEU A 26 -9.68 11.80 0.71
C LEU A 26 -10.85 11.63 1.70
N ALA A 27 -10.61 10.97 2.83
CA ALA A 27 -11.63 10.76 3.85
C ALA A 27 -12.10 12.07 4.48
N LEU A 28 -11.21 13.07 4.57
CA LEU A 28 -11.54 14.40 5.08
C LEU A 28 -12.27 15.28 4.06
N GLY A 29 -12.48 14.80 2.84
CA GLY A 29 -13.21 15.52 1.80
C GLY A 29 -12.35 16.46 0.96
N LYS A 30 -11.04 16.26 0.95
CA LYS A 30 -10.14 17.04 0.09
C LYS A 30 -10.36 16.68 -1.38
N PRO A 31 -10.19 17.65 -2.32
CA PRO A 31 -10.51 17.47 -3.75
C PRO A 31 -9.39 16.76 -4.53
N TYR A 32 -8.90 15.63 -4.03
CA TYR A 32 -7.81 14.87 -4.65
C TYR A 32 -8.30 13.54 -5.24
N GLY A 33 -9.61 13.38 -5.38
CA GLY A 33 -10.23 12.13 -5.83
C GLY A 33 -9.88 11.71 -7.25
N LYS A 34 -9.35 12.61 -8.08
CA LYS A 34 -8.92 12.25 -9.45
C LYS A 34 -7.77 11.25 -9.48
N ALA A 35 -7.02 11.11 -8.40
CA ALA A 35 -5.94 10.14 -8.29
C ALA A 35 -6.39 8.80 -7.70
N ALA A 36 -7.69 8.57 -7.51
CA ALA A 36 -8.22 7.37 -6.88
C ALA A 36 -9.56 6.97 -7.52
N TYR A 37 -9.92 5.70 -7.34
CA TYR A 37 -11.23 5.15 -7.74
C TYR A 37 -11.62 5.46 -9.19
N GLY A 38 -10.66 5.36 -10.10
CA GLY A 38 -10.88 5.63 -11.53
C GLY A 38 -11.01 7.11 -11.87
N GLY A 39 -10.86 8.01 -10.90
CA GLY A 39 -10.90 9.45 -11.11
C GLY A 39 -12.30 10.01 -11.36
N LYS A 40 -13.35 9.30 -10.95
CA LYS A 40 -14.75 9.71 -11.20
C LYS A 40 -15.17 10.93 -10.40
N TYR A 41 -14.54 11.18 -9.24
CA TYR A 41 -14.94 12.22 -8.30
C TYR A 41 -13.75 13.09 -7.93
N ASP A 42 -13.95 14.40 -7.84
CA ASP A 42 -12.96 15.30 -7.23
C ASP A 42 -12.99 15.17 -5.71
N VAL A 43 -14.20 15.26 -5.14
CA VAL A 43 -14.44 14.99 -3.71
C VAL A 43 -15.20 13.68 -3.62
N LEU A 44 -14.71 12.74 -2.82
CA LEU A 44 -15.34 11.44 -2.71
C LEU A 44 -16.71 11.53 -2.04
N PRO A 45 -17.69 10.75 -2.51
CA PRO A 45 -18.95 10.57 -1.79
C PRO A 45 -18.74 9.79 -0.47
N ASP A 46 -19.70 9.85 0.43
CA ASP A 46 -19.58 9.30 1.78
C ASP A 46 -19.15 7.83 1.82
N ASN A 47 -19.70 6.99 0.94
CA ASN A 47 -19.35 5.57 0.88
C ASN A 47 -17.88 5.34 0.53
N LEU A 48 -17.30 6.14 -0.38
CA LEU A 48 -15.89 6.03 -0.75
C LEU A 48 -14.98 6.65 0.32
N ARG A 49 -15.47 7.67 1.03
CA ARG A 49 -14.72 8.24 2.16
C ARG A 49 -14.60 7.23 3.30
N ILE A 50 -15.63 6.43 3.55
CA ILE A 50 -15.58 5.31 4.51
C ILE A 50 -14.57 4.26 4.05
N LEU A 51 -14.58 3.90 2.75
CA LEU A 51 -13.57 2.97 2.20
C LEU A 51 -12.15 3.51 2.36
N SER A 52 -11.94 4.82 2.25
CA SER A 52 -10.64 5.44 2.49
C SER A 52 -10.20 5.27 3.94
N CYS A 53 -11.10 5.38 4.91
CA CYS A 53 -10.80 5.09 6.31
C CYS A 53 -10.39 3.64 6.52
N ILE A 54 -11.10 2.70 5.89
CA ILE A 54 -10.76 1.27 5.94
C ILE A 54 -9.38 1.03 5.30
N ALA A 55 -9.09 1.69 4.17
CA ALA A 55 -7.80 1.58 3.49
C ALA A 55 -6.63 2.00 4.40
N ILE A 56 -6.80 3.03 5.21
CA ILE A 56 -5.79 3.46 6.18
C ILE A 56 -5.45 2.31 7.14
N LEU A 57 -6.46 1.65 7.70
CA LEU A 57 -6.25 0.53 8.61
C LEU A 57 -5.54 -0.63 7.91
N ILE A 58 -5.89 -0.90 6.66
CA ILE A 58 -5.26 -1.95 5.85
C ILE A 58 -3.79 -1.63 5.61
N PHE A 59 -3.45 -0.40 5.23
CA PHE A 59 -2.05 0.01 5.02
C PHE A 59 -1.24 -0.02 6.32
N MET A 60 -1.84 0.33 7.44
CA MET A 60 -1.19 0.22 8.74
C MET A 60 -0.89 -1.24 9.09
N ALA A 61 -1.84 -2.15 8.87
CA ALA A 61 -1.63 -3.58 9.09
C ALA A 61 -0.54 -4.12 8.16
N ALA A 62 -0.54 -3.71 6.89
CA ALA A 62 0.49 -4.11 5.93
C ALA A 62 1.88 -3.66 6.37
N SER A 63 1.99 -2.41 6.85
CA SER A 63 3.25 -1.87 7.36
C SER A 63 3.75 -2.65 8.58
N LEU A 64 2.84 -3.02 9.47
CA LEU A 64 3.17 -3.85 10.63
C LEU A 64 3.73 -5.21 10.20
N PHE A 65 3.08 -5.88 9.27
CA PHE A 65 3.52 -7.19 8.78
C PHE A 65 4.89 -7.10 8.10
N VAL A 66 5.13 -6.06 7.32
CA VAL A 66 6.45 -5.82 6.71
C VAL A 66 7.51 -5.61 7.78
N ALA A 67 7.23 -4.81 8.80
CA ALA A 67 8.17 -4.56 9.90
C ALA A 67 8.50 -5.84 10.66
N VAL A 68 7.52 -6.69 10.89
CA VAL A 68 7.74 -8.00 11.55
C VAL A 68 8.59 -8.90 10.65
N ARG A 69 8.24 -9.00 9.37
CA ARG A 69 8.97 -9.90 8.43
C ARG A 69 10.42 -9.44 8.21
N ALA A 70 10.66 -8.13 8.22
CA ALA A 70 11.99 -7.56 8.06
C ALA A 70 12.80 -7.51 9.37
N GLU A 71 12.24 -8.05 10.45
CA GLU A 71 12.87 -8.07 11.77
C GLU A 71 13.06 -6.68 12.39
N PHE A 72 12.31 -5.68 11.95
CA PHE A 72 12.26 -4.37 12.59
C PHE A 72 11.47 -4.41 13.91
N LEU A 73 10.47 -5.30 13.96
CA LEU A 73 9.74 -5.62 15.18
C LEU A 73 10.01 -7.08 15.53
N ILE A 74 10.51 -7.30 16.73
CA ILE A 74 10.72 -8.62 17.31
C ILE A 74 9.64 -8.89 18.36
N ASN A 75 9.48 -10.14 18.77
CA ASN A 75 8.50 -10.54 19.80
C ASN A 75 7.03 -10.35 19.36
N PHE A 76 6.77 -10.26 18.04
CA PHE A 76 5.41 -10.28 17.55
C PHE A 76 4.83 -11.68 17.74
N PRO A 77 3.63 -11.82 18.36
CA PRO A 77 3.13 -13.15 18.76
C PRO A 77 2.70 -14.05 17.59
N PHE A 78 2.50 -13.49 16.39
CA PHE A 78 1.99 -14.23 15.24
C PHE A 78 2.85 -14.02 14.00
N PRO A 79 4.13 -14.48 14.00
CA PRO A 79 5.04 -14.21 12.87
C PRO A 79 4.57 -14.88 11.57
N ASP A 80 3.91 -16.04 11.65
CA ASP A 80 3.39 -16.71 10.45
C ASP A 80 2.30 -15.89 9.75
N ILE A 81 1.44 -15.23 10.54
CA ILE A 81 0.41 -14.34 10.00
C ILE A 81 1.06 -13.16 9.26
N ALA A 82 2.13 -12.60 9.83
CA ALA A 82 2.87 -11.52 9.18
C ALA A 82 3.49 -11.98 7.86
N ASN A 83 4.09 -13.16 7.83
CA ASN A 83 4.69 -13.71 6.61
C ASN A 83 3.65 -13.95 5.52
N ILE A 84 2.51 -14.53 5.87
CA ILE A 84 1.39 -14.72 4.95
C ILE A 84 0.88 -13.36 4.48
N GLY A 85 0.74 -12.40 5.39
CA GLY A 85 0.28 -11.05 5.08
C GLY A 85 1.15 -10.34 4.06
N VAL A 86 2.47 -10.44 4.17
CA VAL A 86 3.40 -9.85 3.19
C VAL A 86 3.18 -10.44 1.80
N TRP A 87 3.01 -11.76 1.68
CA TRP A 87 2.70 -12.41 0.41
C TRP A 87 1.35 -11.94 -0.16
N VAL A 88 0.32 -11.85 0.67
CA VAL A 88 -1.00 -11.40 0.26
C VAL A 88 -0.92 -9.96 -0.28
N PHE A 89 -0.23 -9.07 0.43
CA PHE A 89 -0.07 -7.70 -0.03
C PHE A 89 0.79 -7.58 -1.28
N ALA A 90 1.81 -8.43 -1.44
CA ALA A 90 2.60 -8.46 -2.68
C ALA A 90 1.72 -8.79 -3.89
N LEU A 91 0.86 -9.78 -3.77
CA LEU A 91 -0.09 -10.15 -4.83
C LEU A 91 -1.13 -9.06 -5.05
N TYR A 92 -1.67 -8.49 -3.98
CA TYR A 92 -2.65 -7.41 -4.05
C TYR A 92 -2.09 -6.17 -4.76
N LEU A 93 -0.87 -5.75 -4.40
CA LEU A 93 -0.25 -4.58 -5.04
C LEU A 93 0.13 -4.86 -6.50
N SER A 94 0.44 -6.11 -6.85
CA SER A 94 0.65 -6.50 -8.24
C SER A 94 -0.63 -6.34 -9.05
N PHE A 95 -1.75 -6.82 -8.53
CA PHE A 95 -3.06 -6.65 -9.15
C PHE A 95 -3.44 -5.17 -9.24
N ASN A 96 -3.18 -4.42 -8.18
CA ASN A 96 -3.43 -2.98 -8.13
C ASN A 96 -2.62 -2.22 -9.19
N THR A 97 -1.39 -2.64 -9.43
CA THR A 97 -0.55 -2.05 -10.48
C THR A 97 -1.20 -2.20 -11.85
N VAL A 98 -1.73 -3.38 -12.15
CA VAL A 98 -2.44 -3.63 -13.42
C VAL A 98 -3.67 -2.72 -13.51
N LEU A 99 -4.49 -2.65 -12.46
CA LEU A 99 -5.68 -1.81 -12.44
C LEU A 99 -5.33 -0.33 -12.62
N ASN A 100 -4.29 0.16 -11.97
CA ASN A 100 -3.85 1.54 -12.11
C ASN A 100 -3.35 1.83 -13.52
N SER A 101 -2.66 0.88 -14.13
CA SER A 101 -2.09 1.04 -15.48
C SER A 101 -3.16 1.13 -16.57
N VAL A 102 -4.35 0.61 -16.32
CA VAL A 102 -5.48 0.67 -17.25
C VAL A 102 -6.57 1.65 -16.80
N SER A 103 -6.31 2.45 -15.79
CA SER A 103 -7.26 3.44 -15.28
C SER A 103 -7.61 4.47 -16.35
N GLU A 104 -8.88 4.90 -16.40
CA GLU A 104 -9.32 5.99 -17.25
C GLU A 104 -8.82 7.35 -16.76
N SER A 105 -8.47 7.47 -15.48
CA SER A 105 -7.88 8.68 -14.94
C SER A 105 -6.39 8.74 -15.27
N LYS A 106 -6.00 9.72 -16.06
CA LYS A 106 -4.58 9.93 -16.41
C LYS A 106 -3.74 10.21 -15.17
N LEU A 107 -4.30 10.91 -14.19
CA LEU A 107 -3.60 11.25 -12.96
C LEU A 107 -3.35 10.00 -12.11
N GLU A 108 -4.37 9.17 -11.90
CA GLU A 108 -4.22 7.90 -11.18
C GLU A 108 -3.21 6.98 -11.88
N LYS A 109 -3.34 6.82 -13.19
CA LYS A 109 -2.42 6.01 -13.99
C LYS A 109 -0.97 6.47 -13.85
N LYS A 110 -0.73 7.78 -13.94
CA LYS A 110 0.61 8.36 -13.92
C LYS A 110 1.27 8.29 -12.55
N ILE A 111 0.47 8.46 -11.49
CA ILE A 111 0.98 8.53 -10.10
C ILE A 111 0.95 7.15 -9.45
N MET A 112 -0.17 6.47 -9.51
CA MET A 112 -0.37 5.24 -8.72
C MET A 112 0.27 4.00 -9.35
N THR A 113 0.43 3.95 -10.67
CA THR A 113 1.07 2.81 -11.32
C THR A 113 2.52 2.62 -10.86
N PRO A 114 3.41 3.64 -10.93
CA PRO A 114 4.78 3.46 -10.45
C PRO A 114 4.86 3.24 -8.95
N ILE A 115 3.98 3.86 -8.16
CA ILE A 115 3.97 3.67 -6.70
C ILE A 115 3.61 2.24 -6.34
N SER A 116 2.52 1.71 -6.90
CA SER A 116 2.08 0.34 -6.61
C SER A 116 3.04 -0.70 -7.17
N PHE A 117 3.62 -0.45 -8.33
CA PHE A 117 4.65 -1.32 -8.92
C PHE A 117 5.88 -1.41 -8.02
N THR A 118 6.40 -0.27 -7.57
CA THR A 118 7.55 -0.22 -6.65
C THR A 118 7.25 -0.94 -5.34
N ALA A 119 6.07 -0.70 -4.78
CA ALA A 119 5.63 -1.37 -3.56
C ALA A 119 5.54 -2.89 -3.76
N ALA A 120 4.99 -3.34 -4.88
CA ALA A 120 4.88 -4.78 -5.18
C ALA A 120 6.26 -5.45 -5.25
N ILE A 121 7.20 -4.84 -5.96
CA ILE A 121 8.57 -5.37 -6.05
C ILE A 121 9.22 -5.44 -4.67
N CYS A 122 9.13 -4.38 -3.89
CA CYS A 122 9.70 -4.35 -2.54
C CYS A 122 9.07 -5.40 -1.63
N LEU A 123 7.75 -5.60 -1.74
CA LEU A 123 7.05 -6.63 -0.98
C LEU A 123 7.52 -8.03 -1.36
N PHE A 124 7.73 -8.31 -2.65
CA PHE A 124 8.27 -9.61 -3.08
C PHE A 124 9.68 -9.83 -2.55
N ILE A 125 10.53 -8.80 -2.56
CA ILE A 125 11.88 -8.91 -2.00
C ILE A 125 11.81 -9.26 -0.51
N VAL A 126 10.94 -8.59 0.25
CA VAL A 126 10.75 -8.88 1.68
C VAL A 126 10.18 -10.29 1.88
N ALA A 127 9.18 -10.67 1.09
CA ALA A 127 8.53 -11.98 1.20
C ALA A 127 9.48 -13.13 0.90
N LEU A 128 10.36 -12.96 -0.09
CA LEU A 128 11.32 -13.98 -0.51
C LEU A 128 12.58 -14.03 0.37
N SER A 129 12.77 -13.09 1.26
CA SER A 129 13.95 -13.06 2.15
C SER A 129 13.90 -14.21 3.14
N LEU A 130 15.06 -14.77 3.42
CA LEU A 130 15.23 -15.86 4.38
C LEU A 130 15.74 -15.38 5.71
#